data_f3b009090c4c9ecce0b3dd385f3758d7
#
_entry.id   f3b009090c4c9ecce0b3dd385f3758d7
#
_cell.length_a   1.000
_cell.length_b   1.000
_cell.length_c   1.000
_cell.angle_alpha   90.00
_cell.angle_beta   90.00
_cell.angle_gamma   90.00
#
_symmetry.space_group_name_H-M   'P 1'
#
loop_
_entity.id
_entity.type
_entity.pdbx_description
1 polymer ?
#
loop_
_entity_poly.entity_id
_entity_poly.type
_entity_poly.pdbx_seq_one_letter_code
_entity_poly.pdbx_strand_id
1 'polypeptide(L)'
;MNNPLSRFAPFLVGEFPKPFLELLSGVTHHEQLPENELKTILWKAYEFGSRHHEGQKRLSGESYFESHCVEVAKILANWNMDHITIIGGLLHDTIEDTEAT
;
A
#
# COMPACT_ATOMS: atom_id res chain seq x y z
N MET A 1 -1.85 -4.39 21.33
CA MET A 1 -1.86 -5.83 21.31
C MET A 1 -2.33 -6.35 19.96
N ASN A 2 -1.62 -7.33 19.43
CA ASN A 2 -1.95 -7.85 18.12
C ASN A 2 -3.02 -8.91 18.20
N ASN A 3 -4.19 -8.55 17.73
CA ASN A 3 -5.24 -9.51 17.47
C ASN A 3 -4.88 -10.22 16.18
N PRO A 4 -4.74 -11.56 16.17
CA PRO A 4 -4.42 -12.29 14.95
C PRO A 4 -5.38 -11.99 13.81
N LEU A 5 -6.62 -11.66 14.13
CA LEU A 5 -7.60 -11.32 13.12
C LEU A 5 -7.40 -9.93 12.54
N SER A 6 -6.62 -9.06 13.21
CA SER A 6 -6.45 -7.69 12.73
C SER A 6 -5.74 -7.62 11.38
N ARG A 7 -4.97 -8.64 11.02
CA ARG A 7 -4.34 -8.70 9.71
C ARG A 7 -5.35 -8.79 8.58
N PHE A 8 -6.44 -9.48 8.84
CA PHE A 8 -7.50 -9.68 7.86
C PHE A 8 -8.65 -8.73 8.09
N ALA A 9 -8.66 -8.10 9.24
CA ALA A 9 -9.80 -7.42 9.78
C ALA A 9 -10.03 -5.98 9.33
N PRO A 10 -9.10 -5.29 8.64
CA PRO A 10 -9.46 -3.95 8.15
C PRO A 10 -10.74 -3.96 7.32
N PHE A 11 -10.98 -5.07 6.60
CA PHE A 11 -12.21 -5.20 5.83
C PHE A 11 -13.45 -5.37 6.69
N LEU A 12 -13.28 -5.99 7.88
CA LEU A 12 -14.40 -6.28 8.77
C LEU A 12 -14.73 -5.11 9.68
N VAL A 13 -13.70 -4.36 10.09
CA VAL A 13 -13.86 -3.27 11.05
C VAL A 13 -13.70 -1.89 10.43
N GLY A 14 -13.28 -1.83 9.16
CA GLY A 14 -13.12 -0.56 8.47
C GLY A 14 -11.93 0.26 8.92
N GLU A 15 -10.95 -0.37 9.56
CA GLU A 15 -9.82 0.33 10.14
C GLU A 15 -8.58 0.22 9.26
N PHE A 16 -8.55 0.96 8.16
CA PHE A 16 -7.37 1.04 7.33
C PHE A 16 -6.48 2.19 7.75
N PRO A 17 -5.14 2.05 7.62
CA PRO A 17 -4.26 3.18 7.86
C PRO A 17 -4.59 4.36 6.96
N LYS A 18 -4.39 5.56 7.50
CA LYS A 18 -4.69 6.78 6.75
C LYS A 18 -3.93 6.86 5.41
N PRO A 19 -2.61 6.53 5.36
CA PRO A 19 -1.91 6.58 4.07
C PRO A 19 -2.51 5.64 3.03
N PHE A 20 -3.01 4.48 3.47
CA PHE A 20 -3.68 3.56 2.55
C PHE A 20 -4.98 4.16 2.03
N LEU A 21 -5.76 4.79 2.91
CA LEU A 21 -7.02 5.41 2.50
C LEU A 21 -6.77 6.55 1.51
N GLU A 22 -5.71 7.32 1.72
CA GLU A 22 -5.35 8.39 0.81
C GLU A 22 -4.97 7.84 -0.56
N LEU A 23 -4.19 6.75 -0.57
CA LEU A 23 -3.84 6.10 -1.82
C LEU A 23 -5.09 5.57 -2.53
N LEU A 24 -5.93 4.88 -1.78
CA LEU A 24 -7.14 4.29 -2.35
C LEU A 24 -8.05 5.34 -2.97
N SER A 25 -8.15 6.51 -2.34
CA SER A 25 -9.02 7.57 -2.84
C SER A 25 -8.56 8.12 -4.19
N GLY A 26 -7.29 7.97 -4.52
CA GLY A 26 -6.75 8.44 -5.79
C GLY A 26 -6.79 7.40 -6.89
N VAL A 27 -7.12 6.15 -6.56
CA VAL A 27 -7.14 5.08 -7.56
C VAL A 27 -8.43 5.13 -8.36
N THR A 28 -8.28 5.20 -9.68
CA THR A 28 -9.43 5.21 -10.57
C THR A 28 -10.02 3.81 -10.65
N HIS A 29 -11.34 3.74 -10.66
CA HIS A 29 -12.03 2.48 -10.83
C HIS A 29 -11.69 1.87 -12.19
N HIS A 30 -11.28 0.60 -12.19
CA HIS A 30 -10.98 -0.13 -13.42
C HIS A 30 -12.10 -1.09 -13.74
N GLU A 31 -12.53 -1.06 -15.00
CA GLU A 31 -13.62 -1.93 -15.46
C GLU A 31 -13.27 -3.41 -15.35
N GLN A 32 -11.98 -3.74 -15.39
CA GLN A 32 -11.53 -5.12 -15.38
C GLN A 32 -11.59 -5.77 -14.01
N LEU A 33 -11.68 -4.97 -12.95
CA LEU A 33 -11.73 -5.49 -11.59
C LEU A 33 -12.85 -4.86 -10.80
N PRO A 34 -13.66 -5.68 -10.12
CA PRO A 34 -14.63 -5.14 -9.18
C PRO A 34 -13.92 -4.34 -8.10
N GLU A 35 -14.61 -3.34 -7.57
CA GLU A 35 -14.05 -2.43 -6.57
C GLU A 35 -13.49 -3.17 -5.36
N ASN A 36 -14.20 -4.18 -4.88
CA ASN A 36 -13.75 -4.95 -3.71
C ASN A 36 -12.49 -5.74 -3.99
N GLU A 37 -12.34 -6.26 -5.20
CA GLU A 37 -11.14 -6.99 -5.57
C GLU A 37 -9.95 -6.05 -5.71
N LEU A 38 -10.17 -4.89 -6.30
CA LEU A 38 -9.14 -3.87 -6.42
C LEU A 38 -8.64 -3.45 -5.03
N LYS A 39 -9.56 -3.18 -4.13
CA LYS A 39 -9.22 -2.80 -2.76
C LYS A 39 -8.43 -3.90 -2.06
N THR A 40 -8.84 -5.15 -2.24
CA THR A 40 -8.15 -6.29 -1.63
C THR A 40 -6.72 -6.43 -2.15
N ILE A 41 -6.52 -6.32 -3.45
CA ILE A 41 -5.22 -6.43 -4.06
C ILE A 41 -4.30 -5.31 -3.60
N LEU A 42 -4.81 -4.08 -3.58
CA LEU A 42 -4.03 -2.94 -3.11
C LEU A 42 -3.67 -3.08 -1.64
N TRP A 43 -4.60 -3.56 -0.83
CA TRP A 43 -4.33 -3.76 0.58
C TRP A 43 -3.26 -4.81 0.82
N LYS A 44 -3.31 -5.92 0.09
CA LYS A 44 -2.28 -6.96 0.22
C LYS A 44 -0.90 -6.42 -0.13
N ALA A 45 -0.80 -5.63 -1.19
CA ALA A 45 0.46 -5.02 -1.58
C ALA A 45 0.95 -4.03 -0.53
N TYR A 46 0.05 -3.21 -0.03
CA TYR A 46 0.37 -2.23 1.00
C TYR A 46 0.90 -2.92 2.26
N GLU A 47 0.19 -3.95 2.71
CA GLU A 47 0.59 -4.66 3.92
C GLU A 47 1.94 -5.35 3.74
N PHE A 48 2.15 -5.98 2.59
CA PHE A 48 3.41 -6.64 2.29
C PHE A 48 4.57 -5.64 2.33
N GLY A 49 4.43 -4.51 1.63
CA GLY A 49 5.48 -3.49 1.61
C GLY A 49 5.72 -2.88 2.99
N SER A 50 4.65 -2.61 3.69
CA SER A 50 4.74 -2.02 5.02
C SER A 50 5.51 -2.93 5.98
N ARG A 51 5.24 -4.23 5.93
CA ARG A 51 5.93 -5.17 6.81
C ARG A 51 7.41 -5.31 6.47
N HIS A 52 7.75 -5.31 5.18
CA HIS A 52 9.14 -5.46 4.78
C HIS A 52 9.98 -4.21 4.99
N HIS A 53 9.34 -3.05 5.16
CA HIS A 53 10.04 -1.81 5.49
C HIS A 53 9.81 -1.40 6.94
N GLU A 54 9.27 -2.30 7.75
CA GLU A 54 8.96 -2.00 9.16
C GLU A 54 10.21 -1.54 9.88
N GLY A 55 10.11 -0.42 10.57
CA GLY A 55 11.22 0.15 11.31
C GLY A 55 12.20 0.95 10.47
N GLN A 56 12.11 0.88 9.14
CA GLN A 56 12.99 1.65 8.28
C GLN A 56 12.50 3.10 8.22
N LYS A 57 13.39 4.03 8.53
CA LYS A 57 13.03 5.44 8.59
C LYS A 57 13.98 6.29 7.75
N ARG A 58 13.47 7.42 7.27
CA ARG A 58 14.27 8.42 6.60
C ARG A 58 15.04 9.23 7.63
N LEU A 59 16.00 10.02 7.17
CA LEU A 59 16.75 10.88 8.07
C LEU A 59 15.85 11.83 8.85
N SER A 60 14.71 12.19 8.29
CA SER A 60 13.73 13.04 8.97
C SER A 60 13.00 12.34 10.11
N GLY A 61 13.14 11.01 10.24
CA GLY A 61 12.43 10.23 11.23
C GLY A 61 11.12 9.65 10.74
N GLU A 62 10.69 10.01 9.53
CA GLU A 62 9.46 9.49 8.96
C GLU A 62 9.62 8.06 8.48
N SER A 63 8.53 7.30 8.55
CA SER A 63 8.49 5.95 8.00
C SER A 63 8.88 5.99 6.52
N TYR A 64 9.86 5.17 6.13
CA TYR A 64 10.30 5.13 4.75
C TYR A 64 9.16 4.69 3.83
N PHE A 65 8.45 3.63 4.21
CA PHE A 65 7.38 3.11 3.37
C PHE A 65 6.30 4.14 3.14
N GLU A 66 5.80 4.75 4.21
CA GLU A 66 4.70 5.69 4.10
C GLU A 66 5.09 7.00 3.45
N SER A 67 6.31 7.49 3.69
CA SER A 67 6.71 8.79 3.17
C SER A 67 7.32 8.73 1.78
N HIS A 68 7.67 7.55 1.30
CA HIS A 68 8.25 7.38 -0.04
C HIS A 68 7.45 6.45 -0.92
N CYS A 69 7.35 5.16 -0.54
CA CYS A 69 6.72 4.17 -1.40
C CYS A 69 5.24 4.48 -1.65
N VAL A 70 4.53 4.85 -0.60
CA VAL A 70 3.12 5.21 -0.73
C VAL A 70 2.96 6.49 -1.55
N GLU A 71 3.86 7.45 -1.38
CA GLU A 71 3.80 8.69 -2.16
C GLU A 71 4.03 8.44 -3.65
N VAL A 72 4.96 7.57 -4.00
CA VAL A 72 5.16 7.18 -5.40
C VAL A 72 3.89 6.55 -5.96
N ALA A 73 3.27 5.65 -5.20
CA ALA A 73 2.03 5.01 -5.64
C ALA A 73 0.91 6.04 -5.83
N LYS A 74 0.83 7.03 -4.94
CA LYS A 74 -0.19 8.09 -5.05
C LYS A 74 0.01 8.92 -6.31
N ILE A 75 1.26 9.22 -6.66
CA ILE A 75 1.55 9.96 -7.90
C ILE A 75 1.08 9.16 -9.11
N LEU A 76 1.38 7.87 -9.14
CA LEU A 76 0.96 7.00 -10.24
C LEU A 76 -0.57 6.93 -10.33
N ALA A 77 -1.24 6.87 -9.18
CA ALA A 77 -2.70 6.87 -9.15
C ALA A 77 -3.25 8.18 -9.70
N ASN A 78 -2.64 9.31 -9.37
CA ASN A 78 -3.07 10.60 -9.88
C ASN A 78 -2.87 10.72 -11.39
N TRP A 79 -1.97 9.93 -11.96
CA TRP A 79 -1.77 9.89 -13.40
C TRP A 79 -2.67 8.88 -14.08
N ASN A 80 -3.65 8.33 -13.35
CA ASN A 80 -4.61 7.34 -13.86
C ASN A 80 -3.93 6.06 -14.36
N MET A 81 -2.80 5.70 -13.75
CA MET A 81 -2.15 4.44 -14.07
C MET A 81 -2.98 3.27 -13.57
N ASP A 82 -2.78 2.10 -14.17
CA ASP A 82 -3.53 0.93 -13.76
C ASP A 82 -3.04 0.40 -12.41
N HIS A 83 -3.82 -0.51 -11.83
CA HIS A 83 -3.50 -1.02 -10.50
C HIS A 83 -2.17 -1.78 -10.46
N ILE A 84 -1.79 -2.45 -11.55
CA ILE A 84 -0.52 -3.17 -11.59
C ILE A 84 0.65 -2.20 -11.51
N THR A 85 0.58 -1.09 -12.23
CA THR A 85 1.61 -0.06 -12.19
C THR A 85 1.68 0.61 -10.81
N ILE A 86 0.52 0.87 -10.22
CA ILE A 86 0.45 1.47 -8.88
C ILE A 86 1.08 0.53 -7.85
N ILE A 87 0.76 -0.75 -7.92
CA ILE A 87 1.35 -1.76 -7.03
C ILE A 87 2.87 -1.83 -7.25
N GLY A 88 3.31 -1.78 -8.51
CA GLY A 88 4.73 -1.74 -8.81
C GLY A 88 5.42 -0.57 -8.14
N GLY A 89 4.81 0.61 -8.16
CA GLY A 89 5.34 1.79 -7.49
C GLY A 89 5.38 1.61 -5.98
N LEU A 90 4.34 1.01 -5.43
CA LEU A 90 4.26 0.76 -3.99
C LEU A 90 5.35 -0.19 -3.52
N LEU A 91 5.70 -1.17 -4.33
CA LEU A 91 6.64 -2.23 -3.96
C LEU A 91 8.02 -2.10 -4.58
N HIS A 92 8.29 -0.99 -5.30
CA HIS A 92 9.51 -0.90 -6.10
C HIS A 92 10.80 -1.09 -5.31
N ASP A 93 10.85 -0.65 -4.06
CA ASP A 93 12.02 -0.79 -3.22
C ASP A 93 12.00 -2.05 -2.36
N THR A 94 10.87 -2.76 -2.31
CA THR A 94 10.73 -3.88 -1.38
C THR A 94 11.69 -5.02 -1.70
N ILE A 95 11.84 -5.33 -2.97
CA ILE A 95 12.71 -6.42 -3.40
C ILE A 95 14.17 -5.98 -3.37
N GLU A 96 14.46 -4.72 -3.72
CA GLU A 96 15.83 -4.24 -3.82
C GLU A 96 16.44 -3.89 -2.47
N ASP A 97 15.64 -3.30 -1.58
CA ASP A 97 16.14 -2.72 -0.34
C ASP A 97 15.83 -3.54 0.90
N THR A 98 15.16 -4.66 0.75
CA THR A 98 14.82 -5.54 1.86
C THR A 98 15.16 -6.98 1.49
N GLU A 99 14.90 -7.89 2.42
CA GLU A 99 15.12 -9.31 2.17
C GLU A 99 13.91 -10.00 1.55
N ALA A 100 12.94 -9.26 1.10
CA ALA A 100 11.78 -9.81 0.42
C ALA A 100 12.17 -10.37 -0.94
N THR A 101 11.94 -11.63 -1.17
CA THR A 101 12.24 -12.29 -2.44
C THR A 101 11.12 -13.23 -2.84
#